data_2f708f5721e808e61bd1904a207272b5
#
_entry.id   2f708f5721e808e61bd1904a207272b5
#
_cell.length_a   1.000
_cell.length_b   1.000
_cell.length_c   1.000
_cell.angle_alpha   90.00
_cell.angle_beta   90.00
_cell.angle_gamma   90.00
#
_symmetry.space_group_name_H-M   'P 1'
#
loop_
_entity.id
_entity.type
_entity.pdbx_description
1 polymer ?
#
loop_
_entity_poly.entity_id
_entity_poly.type
_entity_poly.pdbx_seq_one_letter_code
_entity_poly.pdbx_strand_id
1 'polypeptide(L)'
;VPRQNGKSLILVLRALYGLFKLGERIIYTSQLWPTAEDAYKRLWAIIKSRPSLKSRVVKNTCSQGKGYIELDSGAKIVFCTRSNDSGRGFDEVDLVVYDEAYNLTEGEIAALSFTQMASKNAQTIYASSAVNAEQHPNGSVLAAIRKRGLAKEEALYFAEFMAPDEMPRDEEATWQYANPSYGVIQKAPMIRKLMRGFSTPKGRKSFDVEALGRGDWPAEEEVTTWSVIPELMWTDLVDERPELTGPIALGMDRTLDRKWWVIAAAQRTAEGRIHVEIGYFQSAAQAEVVDFLVDIVTAWDPCALATDANSPAKVLEPLLLTAGVELIKTTGNQAVQMCGGLYDDAESKVLSHSDQPVLNDAVEGAVKRFLPQGDWALDKRGDTIVAPMVAAGLARWALLTFGSRASTPPASPAFKSPSASRSVDEFDALSAAF
;
A
#
# COMPACT_ATOMS: atom_id res chain seq x y z
N VAL A 1 10.26 -20.86 13.33
CA VAL A 1 10.07 -22.24 13.85
C VAL A 1 8.75 -22.78 13.32
N PRO A 2 8.67 -24.05 12.79
CA PRO A 2 7.43 -24.66 12.32
C PRO A 2 6.30 -24.67 13.36
N ARG A 3 5.06 -24.91 12.91
CA ARG A 3 3.90 -24.95 13.83
C ARG A 3 4.02 -26.05 14.89
N GLN A 4 3.36 -25.85 16.04
CA GLN A 4 3.29 -26.80 17.16
C GLN A 4 4.65 -27.22 17.76
N ASN A 5 5.62 -26.33 17.73
CA ASN A 5 6.94 -26.53 18.35
C ASN A 5 7.12 -25.74 19.66
N GLY A 6 6.03 -25.40 20.34
CA GLY A 6 6.06 -24.81 21.69
C GLY A 6 6.34 -23.29 21.76
N LYS A 7 6.36 -22.58 20.62
CA LYS A 7 6.62 -21.11 20.58
C LYS A 7 5.82 -20.33 21.62
N SER A 8 4.48 -20.38 21.55
CA SER A 8 3.60 -19.62 22.45
C SER A 8 3.74 -20.07 23.91
N LEU A 9 4.12 -21.32 24.18
CA LEU A 9 4.39 -21.76 25.55
C LEU A 9 5.66 -21.09 26.12
N ILE A 10 6.71 -21.00 25.33
CA ILE A 10 7.96 -20.29 25.72
C ILE A 10 7.65 -18.82 26.01
N LEU A 11 6.83 -18.16 25.17
CA LEU A 11 6.43 -16.78 25.38
C LEU A 11 5.61 -16.59 26.67
N VAL A 12 4.68 -17.51 26.96
CA VAL A 12 3.90 -17.50 28.20
C VAL A 12 4.81 -17.68 29.42
N LEU A 13 5.80 -18.58 29.36
CA LEU A 13 6.78 -18.77 30.45
C LEU A 13 7.69 -17.55 30.64
N ARG A 14 8.12 -16.89 29.53
CA ARG A 14 8.87 -15.63 29.60
C ARG A 14 8.03 -14.52 30.24
N ALA A 15 6.75 -14.42 29.88
CA ALA A 15 5.83 -13.47 30.47
C ALA A 15 5.59 -13.75 31.96
N LEU A 16 5.44 -15.02 32.35
CA LEU A 16 5.34 -15.39 33.76
C LEU A 16 6.55 -14.96 34.56
N TYR A 17 7.76 -15.20 34.02
CA TYR A 17 9.00 -14.78 34.65
C TYR A 17 9.08 -13.26 34.76
N GLY A 18 8.75 -12.55 33.69
CA GLY A 18 8.72 -11.09 33.67
C GLY A 18 7.81 -10.50 34.75
N LEU A 19 6.58 -10.99 34.85
CA LEU A 19 5.63 -10.54 35.85
C LEU A 19 6.12 -10.78 37.29
N PHE A 20 6.50 -12.01 37.62
CA PHE A 20 6.68 -12.42 38.99
C PHE A 20 8.11 -12.23 39.50
N LYS A 21 9.12 -12.22 38.63
CA LYS A 21 10.54 -12.07 39.00
C LYS A 21 11.13 -10.72 38.66
N LEU A 22 10.78 -10.19 37.48
CA LEU A 22 11.36 -8.92 37.01
C LEU A 22 10.46 -7.72 37.33
N GLY A 23 9.18 -7.93 37.62
CA GLY A 23 8.25 -6.85 37.92
C GLY A 23 7.84 -6.07 36.68
N GLU A 24 7.88 -6.69 35.49
CA GLU A 24 7.71 -6.05 34.19
C GLU A 24 6.27 -5.64 33.90
N ARG A 25 6.15 -4.56 33.12
CA ARG A 25 4.94 -4.18 32.39
C ARG A 25 5.02 -4.77 30.99
N ILE A 26 4.09 -5.67 30.67
CA ILE A 26 4.16 -6.52 29.46
C ILE A 26 2.96 -6.26 28.56
N ILE A 27 3.21 -6.11 27.26
CA ILE A 27 2.17 -6.20 26.22
C ILE A 27 2.41 -7.47 25.40
N TYR A 28 1.44 -8.37 25.41
CA TYR A 28 1.43 -9.58 24.60
C TYR A 28 0.42 -9.41 23.47
N THR A 29 0.88 -9.42 22.23
CA THR A 29 0.03 -9.22 21.06
C THR A 29 0.02 -10.42 20.14
N SER A 30 -1.11 -10.63 19.47
CA SER A 30 -1.24 -11.57 18.35
C SER A 30 -2.06 -10.93 17.24
N GLN A 31 -2.03 -11.50 16.05
CA GLN A 31 -2.82 -11.04 14.93
C GLN A 31 -4.33 -11.17 15.20
N LEU A 32 -4.74 -12.29 15.82
CA LEU A 32 -6.13 -12.59 16.12
C LEU A 32 -6.35 -12.72 17.62
N TRP A 33 -7.51 -12.26 18.10
CA TRP A 33 -7.88 -12.35 19.50
C TRP A 33 -7.86 -13.79 20.05
N PRO A 34 -8.39 -14.82 19.36
CA PRO A 34 -8.37 -16.19 19.88
C PRO A 34 -6.95 -16.69 20.26
N THR A 35 -5.92 -16.27 19.51
CA THR A 35 -4.52 -16.63 19.83
C THR A 35 -4.02 -15.92 21.09
N ALA A 36 -4.29 -14.61 21.21
CA ALA A 36 -3.95 -13.85 22.41
C ALA A 36 -4.72 -14.33 23.64
N GLU A 37 -6.00 -14.69 23.47
CA GLU A 37 -6.84 -15.27 24.53
C GLU A 37 -6.34 -16.63 25.01
N ASP A 38 -5.88 -17.49 24.10
CA ASP A 38 -5.30 -18.79 24.47
C ASP A 38 -4.02 -18.60 25.29
N ALA A 39 -3.14 -17.67 24.90
CA ALA A 39 -1.95 -17.33 25.69
C ALA A 39 -2.34 -16.81 27.08
N TYR A 40 -3.33 -15.93 27.19
CA TYR A 40 -3.87 -15.47 28.47
C TYR A 40 -4.40 -16.63 29.32
N LYS A 41 -5.22 -17.51 28.74
CA LYS A 41 -5.80 -18.68 29.45
C LYS A 41 -4.70 -19.62 29.98
N ARG A 42 -3.66 -19.86 29.19
CA ARG A 42 -2.49 -20.66 29.59
C ARG A 42 -1.74 -20.03 30.75
N LEU A 43 -1.41 -18.73 30.65
CA LEU A 43 -0.73 -18.01 31.73
C LEU A 43 -1.58 -18.04 33.00
N TRP A 44 -2.87 -17.75 32.90
CA TRP A 44 -3.77 -17.77 34.04
C TRP A 44 -3.91 -19.16 34.67
N ALA A 45 -3.95 -20.22 33.88
CA ALA A 45 -3.99 -21.61 34.38
C ALA A 45 -2.74 -21.94 35.21
N ILE A 46 -1.54 -21.53 34.77
CA ILE A 46 -0.31 -21.69 35.52
C ILE A 46 -0.38 -20.92 36.86
N ILE A 47 -0.76 -19.66 36.82
CA ILE A 47 -0.87 -18.81 38.01
C ILE A 47 -1.90 -19.40 39.00
N LYS A 48 -3.06 -19.79 38.50
CA LYS A 48 -4.15 -20.34 39.31
C LYS A 48 -3.77 -21.66 39.98
N SER A 49 -2.92 -22.48 39.34
CA SER A 49 -2.46 -23.77 39.88
C SER A 49 -1.48 -23.65 41.07
N ARG A 50 -0.99 -22.47 41.35
CA ARG A 50 0.00 -22.21 42.41
C ARG A 50 -0.52 -21.14 43.37
N PRO A 51 -0.88 -21.50 44.63
CA PRO A 51 -1.41 -20.55 45.63
C PRO A 51 -0.50 -19.34 45.85
N SER A 52 0.82 -19.55 45.90
CA SER A 52 1.82 -18.49 46.05
C SER A 52 1.87 -17.48 44.92
N LEU A 53 1.52 -17.87 43.71
CA LEU A 53 1.42 -16.92 42.57
C LEU A 53 0.03 -16.25 42.55
N LYS A 54 -1.01 -17.05 42.78
CA LYS A 54 -2.39 -16.55 42.75
C LYS A 54 -2.65 -15.48 43.79
N SER A 55 -2.09 -15.61 45.00
CA SER A 55 -2.26 -14.65 46.09
C SER A 55 -1.69 -13.25 45.80
N ARG A 56 -0.77 -13.15 44.84
CA ARG A 56 -0.18 -11.88 44.41
C ARG A 56 -0.98 -11.15 43.32
N VAL A 57 -2.02 -11.79 42.76
CA VAL A 57 -2.83 -11.18 41.70
C VAL A 57 -3.92 -10.31 42.32
N VAL A 58 -3.87 -9.00 42.05
CA VAL A 58 -4.86 -8.03 42.54
C VAL A 58 -5.97 -7.77 41.50
N LYS A 59 -5.69 -7.94 40.23
CA LYS A 59 -6.68 -7.79 39.17
C LYS A 59 -6.50 -8.83 38.08
N ASN A 60 -7.60 -9.42 37.64
CA ASN A 60 -7.63 -10.37 36.52
C ASN A 60 -8.96 -10.23 35.78
N THR A 61 -8.90 -9.85 34.51
CA THR A 61 -10.06 -9.69 33.65
C THR A 61 -9.76 -10.22 32.23
N CYS A 62 -10.80 -10.75 31.57
CA CYS A 62 -10.70 -11.14 30.17
C CYS A 62 -12.07 -10.84 29.53
N SER A 63 -12.16 -9.74 28.83
CA SER A 63 -13.39 -9.27 28.19
C SER A 63 -13.10 -8.31 27.05
N GLN A 64 -14.04 -8.16 26.12
CA GLN A 64 -13.98 -7.18 25.02
C GLN A 64 -12.67 -7.20 24.21
N GLY A 65 -12.13 -8.40 23.92
CA GLY A 65 -10.91 -8.54 23.14
C GLY A 65 -9.62 -8.17 23.89
N LYS A 66 -9.66 -8.08 25.24
CA LYS A 66 -8.46 -7.82 26.08
C LYS A 66 -8.42 -8.78 27.27
N GLY A 67 -7.22 -9.33 27.52
CA GLY A 67 -6.88 -10.03 28.76
C GLY A 67 -5.97 -9.14 29.62
N TYR A 68 -6.17 -9.11 30.94
CA TYR A 68 -5.42 -8.27 31.84
C TYR A 68 -5.12 -9.00 33.15
N ILE A 69 -3.87 -9.00 33.58
CA ILE A 69 -3.46 -9.51 34.90
C ILE A 69 -2.54 -8.46 35.52
N GLU A 70 -2.77 -8.13 36.80
CA GLU A 70 -1.97 -7.20 37.59
C GLU A 70 -1.62 -7.81 38.94
N LEU A 71 -0.40 -7.60 39.36
CA LEU A 71 0.14 -8.08 40.64
C LEU A 71 0.16 -6.96 41.68
N ASP A 72 0.26 -7.35 42.96
CA ASP A 72 0.44 -6.48 44.12
C ASP A 72 1.70 -5.58 44.03
N SER A 73 2.70 -5.99 43.25
CA SER A 73 3.92 -5.23 42.95
C SER A 73 3.75 -4.11 41.93
N GLY A 74 2.57 -4.01 41.26
CA GLY A 74 2.34 -3.13 40.14
C GLY A 74 2.77 -3.69 38.76
N ALA A 75 3.40 -4.88 38.75
CA ALA A 75 3.67 -5.58 37.48
C ALA A 75 2.36 -5.97 36.80
N LYS A 76 2.30 -5.82 35.49
CA LYS A 76 1.05 -6.08 34.76
C LYS A 76 1.31 -6.61 33.35
N ILE A 77 0.37 -7.41 32.86
CA ILE A 77 0.37 -7.86 31.47
C ILE A 77 -0.98 -7.62 30.81
N VAL A 78 -0.94 -7.17 29.57
CA VAL A 78 -2.11 -7.00 28.71
C VAL A 78 -1.97 -7.93 27.52
N PHE A 79 -3.01 -8.70 27.23
CA PHE A 79 -3.15 -9.48 26.02
C PHE A 79 -4.15 -8.78 25.11
N CYS A 80 -3.78 -8.55 23.84
CA CYS A 80 -4.63 -7.88 22.88
C CYS A 80 -4.29 -8.26 21.44
N THR A 81 -5.15 -7.87 20.51
CA THR A 81 -4.83 -7.90 19.09
C THR A 81 -3.96 -6.72 18.71
N ARG A 82 -3.17 -6.88 17.66
CA ARG A 82 -2.39 -5.79 17.07
C ARG A 82 -3.29 -4.82 16.31
N SER A 83 -3.00 -3.53 16.43
CA SER A 83 -3.53 -2.47 15.58
C SER A 83 -2.62 -1.24 15.69
N ASN A 84 -2.73 -0.32 14.75
CA ASN A 84 -1.99 0.94 14.77
C ASN A 84 -2.31 1.83 16.00
N ASP A 85 -3.37 1.52 16.75
CA ASP A 85 -3.79 2.22 17.96
C ASP A 85 -3.53 1.42 19.24
N SER A 86 -2.97 0.21 19.15
CA SER A 86 -2.79 -0.69 20.30
C SER A 86 -1.89 -0.14 21.42
N GLY A 87 -0.98 0.78 21.11
CA GLY A 87 -0.05 1.38 22.06
C GLY A 87 -0.61 2.57 22.85
N ARG A 88 -1.75 3.13 22.47
CA ARG A 88 -2.30 4.33 23.12
C ARG A 88 -2.74 4.05 24.56
N GLY A 89 -2.19 4.80 25.50
CA GLY A 89 -2.48 4.67 26.93
C GLY A 89 -1.60 3.67 27.70
N PHE A 90 -0.54 3.15 27.07
CA PHE A 90 0.51 2.41 27.75
C PHE A 90 1.76 3.26 27.83
N ASP A 91 2.41 3.22 28.99
CA ASP A 91 3.67 3.86 29.31
C ASP A 91 4.63 2.90 30.02
N GLU A 92 5.92 3.14 29.91
CA GLU A 92 6.95 2.36 30.58
C GLU A 92 6.81 0.84 30.36
N VAL A 93 6.59 0.41 29.11
CA VAL A 93 6.46 -1.01 28.78
C VAL A 93 7.83 -1.64 28.70
N ASP A 94 8.10 -2.67 29.54
CA ASP A 94 9.39 -3.35 29.59
C ASP A 94 9.49 -4.45 28.54
N LEU A 95 8.40 -5.14 28.24
CA LEU A 95 8.39 -6.24 27.27
C LEU A 95 7.21 -6.13 26.32
N VAL A 96 7.50 -6.10 25.03
CA VAL A 96 6.50 -6.30 23.96
C VAL A 96 6.73 -7.66 23.32
N VAL A 97 5.66 -8.45 23.23
CA VAL A 97 5.65 -9.74 22.55
C VAL A 97 4.75 -9.69 21.32
N TYR A 98 5.34 -9.95 20.16
CA TYR A 98 4.64 -10.15 18.91
C TYR A 98 4.57 -11.65 18.61
N ASP A 99 3.48 -12.31 19.02
CA ASP A 99 3.20 -13.71 18.61
C ASP A 99 2.55 -13.72 17.23
N GLU A 100 2.85 -14.72 16.41
CA GLU A 100 2.43 -14.82 15.00
C GLU A 100 2.90 -13.61 14.16
N ALA A 101 4.19 -13.27 14.25
CA ALA A 101 4.75 -12.07 13.59
C ALA A 101 4.86 -12.17 12.05
N TYR A 102 4.43 -13.27 11.42
CA TYR A 102 4.50 -13.48 9.96
C TYR A 102 3.72 -12.46 9.11
N ASN A 103 2.79 -11.74 9.70
CA ASN A 103 2.01 -10.70 9.00
C ASN A 103 2.01 -9.37 9.77
N LEU A 104 3.13 -9.04 10.42
CA LEU A 104 3.34 -7.81 11.18
C LEU A 104 3.55 -6.63 10.23
N THR A 105 2.96 -5.49 10.56
CA THR A 105 3.12 -4.25 9.79
C THR A 105 4.05 -3.25 10.48
N GLU A 106 4.67 -2.35 9.72
CA GLU A 106 5.47 -1.23 10.23
C GLU A 106 4.66 -0.36 11.20
N GLY A 107 3.39 -0.07 10.88
CA GLY A 107 2.51 0.72 11.73
C GLY A 107 2.23 0.08 13.09
N GLU A 108 2.10 -1.26 13.15
CA GLU A 108 1.93 -2.00 14.41
C GLU A 108 3.20 -1.99 15.27
N ILE A 109 4.38 -2.05 14.65
CA ILE A 109 5.65 -1.87 15.36
C ILE A 109 5.75 -0.46 15.92
N ALA A 110 5.53 0.54 15.09
CA ALA A 110 5.61 1.93 15.50
C ALA A 110 4.67 2.24 16.68
N ALA A 111 3.42 1.74 16.64
CA ALA A 111 2.44 1.95 17.70
C ALA A 111 2.91 1.48 19.09
N LEU A 112 3.69 0.40 19.16
CA LEU A 112 4.14 -0.17 20.44
C LEU A 112 5.56 0.21 20.81
N SER A 113 6.45 0.49 19.85
CA SER A 113 7.85 0.83 20.13
C SER A 113 8.00 2.07 21.00
N PHE A 114 7.17 3.09 20.77
CA PHE A 114 7.21 4.33 21.57
C PHE A 114 6.76 4.14 23.02
N THR A 115 6.00 3.09 23.33
CA THR A 115 5.58 2.78 24.71
C THR A 115 6.74 2.30 25.59
N GLN A 116 7.85 1.89 24.96
CA GLN A 116 9.04 1.37 25.62
C GLN A 116 10.10 2.44 25.92
N MET A 117 9.95 3.67 25.43
CA MET A 117 10.98 4.71 25.54
C MET A 117 11.36 5.06 26.98
N ALA A 118 10.44 4.92 27.93
CA ALA A 118 10.69 5.21 29.35
C ALA A 118 11.20 3.99 30.15
N SER A 119 11.21 2.79 29.54
CA SER A 119 11.71 1.58 30.22
C SER A 119 13.23 1.58 30.28
N LYS A 120 13.78 1.15 31.43
CA LYS A 120 15.23 1.02 31.65
C LYS A 120 15.84 -0.18 30.92
N ASN A 121 15.05 -1.19 30.62
CA ASN A 121 15.50 -2.43 30.01
C ASN A 121 14.42 -2.97 29.05
N ALA A 122 14.10 -2.18 28.03
CA ALA A 122 13.09 -2.51 27.05
C ALA A 122 13.50 -3.74 26.22
N GLN A 123 12.61 -4.70 26.10
CA GLN A 123 12.78 -5.90 25.28
C GLN A 123 11.60 -6.08 24.31
N THR A 124 11.92 -6.54 23.12
CA THR A 124 10.90 -6.92 22.12
C THR A 124 11.14 -8.33 21.64
N ILE A 125 10.11 -9.16 21.63
CA ILE A 125 10.18 -10.54 21.16
C ILE A 125 9.27 -10.72 19.96
N TYR A 126 9.84 -11.18 18.85
CA TYR A 126 9.13 -11.59 17.66
C TYR A 126 9.13 -13.12 17.58
N ALA A 127 7.95 -13.74 17.61
CA ALA A 127 7.83 -15.19 17.47
C ALA A 127 6.92 -15.53 16.30
N SER A 128 7.37 -16.44 15.43
CA SER A 128 6.61 -16.74 14.21
C SER A 128 6.90 -18.15 13.69
N SER A 129 5.98 -18.68 12.88
CA SER A 129 6.29 -19.62 11.81
C SER A 129 6.91 -18.86 10.62
N ALA A 130 7.32 -19.59 9.60
CA ALA A 130 7.86 -18.96 8.40
C ALA A 130 6.78 -18.18 7.62
N VAL A 131 7.19 -17.24 6.81
CA VAL A 131 6.29 -16.46 5.94
C VAL A 131 5.84 -17.31 4.74
N ASN A 132 4.61 -17.13 4.32
CA ASN A 132 4.09 -17.55 3.02
C ASN A 132 3.63 -16.29 2.30
N ALA A 133 4.38 -15.83 1.29
CA ALA A 133 4.12 -14.55 0.62
C ALA A 133 2.71 -14.44 0.03
N GLU A 134 2.10 -15.54 -0.43
CA GLU A 134 0.72 -15.54 -0.93
C GLU A 134 -0.33 -15.31 0.17
N GLN A 135 -0.06 -15.72 1.40
CA GLN A 135 -1.01 -15.67 2.52
C GLN A 135 -0.71 -14.51 3.48
N HIS A 136 0.54 -14.03 3.50
CA HIS A 136 1.03 -13.03 4.42
C HIS A 136 1.57 -11.81 3.67
N PRO A 137 0.71 -10.90 3.20
CA PRO A 137 1.12 -9.75 2.38
C PRO A 137 2.10 -8.81 3.09
N ASN A 138 2.09 -8.79 4.43
CA ASN A 138 3.01 -7.96 5.23
C ASN A 138 4.26 -8.74 5.71
N GLY A 139 4.58 -9.86 5.08
CA GLY A 139 5.72 -10.70 5.44
C GLY A 139 7.09 -10.04 5.33
N SER A 140 7.22 -8.92 4.63
CA SER A 140 8.44 -8.13 4.45
C SER A 140 9.05 -7.66 5.78
N VAL A 141 8.23 -7.24 6.73
CA VAL A 141 8.70 -6.80 8.06
C VAL A 141 9.44 -7.92 8.79
N LEU A 142 8.86 -9.13 8.84
CA LEU A 142 9.53 -10.28 9.45
C LEU A 142 10.76 -10.74 8.64
N ALA A 143 10.71 -10.63 7.33
CA ALA A 143 11.85 -10.92 6.45
C ALA A 143 13.03 -9.98 6.76
N ALA A 144 12.78 -8.69 6.94
CA ALA A 144 13.81 -7.71 7.33
C ALA A 144 14.41 -8.03 8.71
N ILE A 145 13.58 -8.38 9.71
CA ILE A 145 14.07 -8.81 11.04
C ILE A 145 14.91 -10.08 10.92
N ARG A 146 14.47 -11.07 10.10
CA ARG A 146 15.23 -12.29 9.84
C ARG A 146 16.60 -12.00 9.22
N LYS A 147 16.68 -11.11 8.24
CA LYS A 147 17.94 -10.70 7.60
C LYS A 147 18.93 -10.13 8.63
N ARG A 148 18.47 -9.22 9.48
CA ARG A 148 19.27 -8.66 10.58
C ARG A 148 19.77 -9.76 11.52
N GLY A 149 18.91 -10.74 11.85
CA GLY A 149 19.26 -11.88 12.68
C GLY A 149 20.31 -12.80 12.04
N LEU A 150 20.18 -13.08 10.74
CA LEU A 150 21.18 -13.87 9.98
C LEU A 150 22.51 -13.13 9.84
N ALA A 151 22.47 -11.79 9.74
CA ALA A 151 23.66 -10.93 9.75
C ALA A 151 24.29 -10.81 11.14
N LYS A 152 23.72 -11.43 12.19
CA LYS A 152 24.18 -11.36 13.60
C LYS A 152 24.30 -9.93 14.10
N GLU A 153 23.29 -9.11 13.82
CA GLU A 153 23.26 -7.73 14.30
C GLU A 153 23.38 -7.67 15.83
N GLU A 154 24.14 -6.70 16.33
CA GLU A 154 24.33 -6.49 17.75
C GLU A 154 22.99 -6.24 18.47
N ALA A 155 22.83 -6.77 19.67
CA ALA A 155 21.62 -6.71 20.48
C ALA A 155 20.38 -7.45 19.92
N LEU A 156 20.50 -8.20 18.80
CA LEU A 156 19.46 -9.06 18.29
C LEU A 156 19.81 -10.54 18.47
N TYR A 157 19.15 -11.21 19.44
CA TYR A 157 19.20 -12.67 19.52
C TYR A 157 18.26 -13.30 18.49
N PHE A 158 18.80 -14.12 17.60
CA PHE A 158 18.04 -14.80 16.56
C PHE A 158 18.17 -16.31 16.66
N ALA A 159 17.04 -17.01 16.63
CA ALA A 159 16.99 -18.48 16.61
C ALA A 159 15.97 -18.95 15.55
N GLU A 160 16.47 -19.70 14.57
CA GLU A 160 15.65 -20.26 13.49
C GLU A 160 15.75 -21.79 13.47
N PHE A 161 14.60 -22.45 13.32
CA PHE A 161 14.48 -23.87 13.11
C PHE A 161 13.83 -24.08 11.73
N MET A 162 14.63 -24.47 10.76
CA MET A 162 14.22 -24.62 9.37
C MET A 162 15.04 -25.75 8.74
N ALA A 163 14.41 -26.63 7.98
CA ALA A 163 15.14 -27.59 7.19
C ALA A 163 15.76 -26.92 5.95
N PRO A 164 17.07 -27.09 5.66
CA PRO A 164 17.69 -26.63 4.43
C PRO A 164 16.94 -27.19 3.18
N ASP A 165 16.97 -26.44 2.08
CA ASP A 165 16.24 -26.82 0.85
C ASP A 165 16.78 -28.09 0.20
N GLU A 166 18.06 -28.40 0.44
CA GLU A 166 18.74 -29.59 -0.06
C GLU A 166 18.26 -30.88 0.60
N MET A 167 17.66 -30.81 1.78
CA MET A 167 17.14 -32.00 2.47
C MET A 167 15.82 -32.44 1.83
N PRO A 168 15.66 -33.74 1.47
CA PRO A 168 14.42 -34.23 0.88
C PRO A 168 13.20 -34.03 1.80
N ARG A 169 12.08 -33.55 1.23
CA ARG A 169 10.85 -33.23 1.99
C ARG A 169 10.23 -34.43 2.71
N ASP A 170 10.37 -35.58 2.16
CA ASP A 170 9.74 -36.86 2.58
C ASP A 170 10.55 -37.72 3.54
N GLU A 171 11.76 -37.24 3.87
CA GLU A 171 12.63 -37.95 4.82
C GLU A 171 12.38 -37.55 6.26
N GLU A 172 12.42 -38.53 7.15
CA GLU A 172 12.20 -38.34 8.57
C GLU A 172 13.31 -37.49 9.22
N ALA A 173 14.55 -37.60 8.72
CA ALA A 173 15.68 -36.78 9.14
C ALA A 173 15.41 -35.28 8.92
N THR A 174 14.77 -34.91 7.81
CA THR A 174 14.37 -33.53 7.51
C THR A 174 13.35 -33.01 8.51
N TRP A 175 12.38 -33.87 8.85
CA TRP A 175 11.35 -33.50 9.85
C TRP A 175 11.95 -33.31 11.25
N GLN A 176 12.90 -34.18 11.63
CA GLN A 176 13.63 -34.07 12.89
C GLN A 176 14.46 -32.78 12.95
N TYR A 177 15.15 -32.45 11.85
CA TYR A 177 15.99 -31.26 11.77
C TYR A 177 15.17 -29.97 11.97
N ALA A 178 14.02 -29.87 11.31
CA ALA A 178 13.18 -28.66 11.37
C ALA A 178 12.40 -28.50 12.68
N ASN A 179 12.10 -29.59 13.39
CA ASN A 179 11.11 -29.61 14.47
C ASN A 179 11.75 -29.99 15.82
N PRO A 180 12.08 -29.02 16.67
CA PRO A 180 12.67 -29.29 17.99
C PRO A 180 11.75 -30.10 18.93
N SER A 181 10.44 -30.17 18.65
CA SER A 181 9.49 -30.99 19.40
C SER A 181 9.23 -32.38 18.78
N TYR A 182 10.00 -32.76 17.77
CA TYR A 182 9.87 -34.06 17.11
C TYR A 182 10.07 -35.21 18.11
N GLY A 183 9.25 -36.25 17.97
CA GLY A 183 9.25 -37.39 18.88
C GLY A 183 8.46 -37.17 20.19
N VAL A 184 8.25 -35.94 20.59
CA VAL A 184 7.47 -35.57 21.80
C VAL A 184 6.05 -35.15 21.43
N ILE A 185 5.93 -34.02 20.74
CA ILE A 185 4.62 -33.48 20.28
C ILE A 185 4.33 -33.96 18.86
N GLN A 186 5.28 -33.77 17.95
CA GLN A 186 5.16 -34.17 16.55
C GLN A 186 5.75 -35.55 16.32
N LYS A 187 5.02 -36.40 15.64
CA LYS A 187 5.42 -37.80 15.35
C LYS A 187 5.36 -38.08 13.85
N ALA A 188 6.28 -38.89 13.36
CA ALA A 188 6.41 -39.27 11.95
C ALA A 188 5.08 -39.66 11.26
N PRO A 189 4.21 -40.50 11.86
CA PRO A 189 2.95 -40.88 11.21
C PRO A 189 2.04 -39.67 10.91
N MET A 190 2.02 -38.67 11.82
CA MET A 190 1.21 -37.48 11.62
C MET A 190 1.77 -36.60 10.53
N ILE A 191 3.09 -36.33 10.54
CA ILE A 191 3.76 -35.51 9.50
C ILE A 191 3.58 -36.17 8.13
N ARG A 192 3.76 -37.50 8.05
CA ARG A 192 3.55 -38.25 6.80
C ARG A 192 2.11 -38.17 6.29
N LYS A 193 1.11 -38.18 7.20
CA LYS A 193 -0.30 -37.98 6.86
C LYS A 193 -0.55 -36.58 6.31
N LEU A 194 -0.01 -35.53 6.95
CA LEU A 194 -0.11 -34.14 6.47
C LEU A 194 0.53 -34.00 5.09
N MET A 195 1.75 -34.50 4.90
CA MET A 195 2.45 -34.43 3.63
C MET A 195 1.64 -35.03 2.46
N ARG A 196 0.97 -36.18 2.70
CA ARG A 196 0.08 -36.78 1.69
C ARG A 196 -1.14 -35.91 1.37
N GLY A 197 -1.67 -35.18 2.36
CA GLY A 197 -2.77 -34.25 2.18
C GLY A 197 -2.40 -33.00 1.36
N PHE A 198 -1.13 -32.60 1.40
CA PHE A 198 -0.62 -31.44 0.68
C PHE A 198 0.04 -31.84 -0.67
N SER A 199 -0.65 -32.60 -1.51
CA SER A 199 -0.09 -33.18 -2.76
C SER A 199 0.01 -32.20 -3.93
N THR A 200 -0.75 -31.11 -3.95
CA THR A 200 -0.71 -30.09 -5.00
C THR A 200 0.54 -29.21 -4.88
N PRO A 201 1.00 -28.53 -5.97
CA PRO A 201 2.13 -27.60 -5.87
C PRO A 201 1.98 -26.56 -4.77
N LYS A 202 0.81 -25.93 -4.67
CA LYS A 202 0.47 -24.95 -3.62
C LYS A 202 0.42 -25.60 -2.23
N GLY A 203 -0.13 -26.80 -2.14
CA GLY A 203 -0.15 -27.58 -0.91
C GLY A 203 1.27 -27.93 -0.44
N ARG A 204 2.16 -28.36 -1.34
CA ARG A 204 3.56 -28.67 -0.99
C ARG A 204 4.28 -27.45 -0.44
N LYS A 205 4.09 -26.26 -1.03
CA LYS A 205 4.61 -24.99 -0.50
C LYS A 205 4.08 -24.69 0.92
N SER A 206 2.79 -24.88 1.16
CA SER A 206 2.21 -24.73 2.49
C SER A 206 2.79 -25.73 3.50
N PHE A 207 3.03 -26.99 3.10
CA PHE A 207 3.70 -27.97 3.95
C PHE A 207 5.13 -27.56 4.29
N ASP A 208 5.89 -27.06 3.32
CA ASP A 208 7.26 -26.57 3.53
C ASP A 208 7.31 -25.43 4.55
N VAL A 209 6.42 -24.45 4.42
CA VAL A 209 6.33 -23.32 5.36
C VAL A 209 5.94 -23.80 6.76
N GLU A 210 4.90 -24.60 6.87
CA GLU A 210 4.26 -24.91 8.16
C GLU A 210 4.92 -26.07 8.92
N ALA A 211 5.47 -27.07 8.20
CA ALA A 211 6.06 -28.25 8.79
C ALA A 211 7.60 -28.29 8.74
N LEU A 212 8.21 -27.61 7.77
CA LEU A 212 9.67 -27.61 7.61
C LEU A 212 10.31 -26.25 7.89
N GLY A 213 9.50 -25.19 8.09
CA GLY A 213 9.98 -23.85 8.33
C GLY A 213 10.63 -23.18 7.11
N ARG A 214 10.50 -23.76 5.93
CA ARG A 214 10.98 -23.20 4.66
C ARG A 214 10.08 -22.09 4.23
N GLY A 215 10.47 -20.85 4.52
CA GLY A 215 9.66 -19.68 4.22
C GLY A 215 9.71 -19.30 2.75
N ASP A 216 8.58 -18.86 2.24
CA ASP A 216 8.48 -18.07 1.02
C ASP A 216 8.63 -16.60 1.44
N TRP A 217 9.87 -16.20 1.64
CA TRP A 217 10.18 -14.87 2.09
C TRP A 217 9.94 -13.89 0.96
N PRO A 218 9.20 -12.79 1.19
CA PRO A 218 9.17 -11.71 0.22
C PRO A 218 10.62 -11.34 -0.08
N ALA A 219 10.95 -11.27 -1.37
CA ALA A 219 12.17 -10.58 -1.76
C ALA A 219 12.13 -9.22 -1.07
N GLU A 220 13.26 -8.74 -0.57
CA GLU A 220 13.34 -7.33 -0.27
C GLU A 220 12.72 -6.62 -1.47
N GLU A 221 11.78 -5.72 -1.22
CA GLU A 221 11.61 -4.65 -2.16
C GLU A 221 13.00 -3.99 -2.21
N GLU A 222 13.89 -4.52 -3.07
CA GLU A 222 14.78 -3.60 -3.76
C GLU A 222 13.82 -2.50 -4.14
N VAL A 223 14.09 -1.28 -3.75
CA VAL A 223 13.45 -0.12 -4.35
C VAL A 223 13.75 -0.31 -5.83
N THR A 224 12.88 -1.05 -6.52
CA THR A 224 13.04 -1.34 -7.93
C THR A 224 12.62 -0.06 -8.59
N THR A 225 13.58 0.86 -8.61
CA THR A 225 13.49 2.02 -9.50
C THR A 225 13.21 1.47 -10.89
N TRP A 226 12.39 2.19 -11.64
CA TRP A 226 12.04 1.81 -13.03
C TRP A 226 11.20 0.52 -13.15
N SER A 227 10.38 0.23 -12.16
CA SER A 227 9.58 -1.01 -12.12
C SER A 227 8.38 -1.01 -13.08
N VAL A 228 7.91 0.15 -13.51
CA VAL A 228 6.80 0.31 -14.45
C VAL A 228 7.32 0.41 -15.88
N ILE A 229 8.19 1.35 -16.15
CA ILE A 229 8.87 1.56 -17.44
C ILE A 229 10.37 1.41 -17.17
N PRO A 230 11.08 0.45 -17.80
CA PRO A 230 12.51 0.28 -17.61
C PRO A 230 13.31 1.53 -18.01
N GLU A 231 14.39 1.85 -17.27
CA GLU A 231 15.24 3.04 -17.48
C GLU A 231 15.69 3.21 -18.94
N LEU A 232 16.23 2.15 -19.54
CA LEU A 232 16.68 2.18 -20.93
C LEU A 232 15.54 2.46 -21.91
N MET A 233 14.34 1.93 -21.63
CA MET A 233 13.16 2.20 -22.46
C MET A 233 12.76 3.68 -22.35
N TRP A 234 12.77 4.24 -21.14
CA TRP A 234 12.40 5.63 -20.91
C TRP A 234 13.41 6.60 -21.52
N THR A 235 14.71 6.39 -21.33
CA THR A 235 15.78 7.21 -21.88
C THR A 235 15.80 7.24 -23.41
N ASP A 236 15.45 6.11 -24.06
CA ASP A 236 15.33 6.02 -25.52
C ASP A 236 14.20 6.90 -26.11
N LEU A 237 13.28 7.40 -25.28
CA LEU A 237 12.15 8.23 -25.70
C LEU A 237 12.42 9.73 -25.59
N VAL A 238 13.60 10.14 -25.15
CA VAL A 238 13.95 11.54 -24.99
C VAL A 238 13.96 12.26 -26.34
N ASP A 239 13.27 13.40 -26.38
CA ASP A 239 13.23 14.33 -27.50
C ASP A 239 13.16 15.76 -26.94
N GLU A 240 14.31 16.40 -26.80
CA GLU A 240 14.41 17.73 -26.18
C GLU A 240 13.85 18.86 -27.05
N ARG A 241 13.66 18.63 -28.34
CA ARG A 241 13.24 19.66 -29.32
C ARG A 241 12.24 19.10 -30.33
N PRO A 242 11.07 18.60 -29.86
CA PRO A 242 10.08 18.02 -30.76
C PRO A 242 9.46 19.08 -31.67
N GLU A 243 9.28 18.75 -32.94
CA GLU A 243 8.39 19.53 -33.80
C GLU A 243 6.94 19.15 -33.50
N LEU A 244 6.25 20.00 -32.73
CA LEU A 244 4.88 19.75 -32.29
C LEU A 244 3.86 20.20 -33.31
N THR A 245 2.81 19.41 -33.50
CA THR A 245 1.73 19.69 -34.48
C THR A 245 0.37 19.19 -33.99
N GLY A 246 -0.70 19.79 -34.50
CA GLY A 246 -2.06 19.39 -34.20
C GLY A 246 -2.53 19.85 -32.80
N PRO A 247 -3.65 19.29 -32.30
CA PRO A 247 -4.28 19.71 -31.07
C PRO A 247 -3.43 19.36 -29.83
N ILE A 248 -3.56 20.19 -28.79
CA ILE A 248 -2.97 19.97 -27.47
C ILE A 248 -4.04 19.38 -26.56
N ALA A 249 -3.70 18.44 -25.68
CA ALA A 249 -4.54 17.99 -24.59
C ALA A 249 -3.81 18.21 -23.26
N LEU A 250 -4.56 18.51 -22.21
CA LEU A 250 -4.05 18.72 -20.87
C LEU A 250 -4.51 17.60 -19.92
N GLY A 251 -3.61 17.19 -19.04
CA GLY A 251 -3.87 16.26 -17.94
C GLY A 251 -3.51 16.87 -16.61
N MET A 252 -4.38 16.74 -15.62
CA MET A 252 -4.18 17.31 -14.30
C MET A 252 -4.29 16.24 -13.23
N ASP A 253 -3.34 16.22 -12.30
CA ASP A 253 -3.43 15.42 -11.07
C ASP A 253 -2.98 16.25 -9.86
N ARG A 254 -3.28 15.74 -8.66
CA ARG A 254 -2.85 16.32 -7.39
C ARG A 254 -2.44 15.19 -6.46
N THR A 255 -1.36 15.39 -5.71
CA THR A 255 -0.90 14.42 -4.72
C THR A 255 -1.97 14.12 -3.67
N LEU A 256 -1.96 12.90 -3.09
CA LEU A 256 -2.96 12.46 -2.11
C LEU A 256 -2.94 13.30 -0.83
N ASP A 257 -1.77 13.80 -0.42
CA ASP A 257 -1.59 14.77 0.67
C ASP A 257 -2.09 16.18 0.33
N ARG A 258 -2.55 16.37 -0.93
CA ARG A 258 -3.04 17.64 -1.50
C ARG A 258 -2.03 18.77 -1.56
N LYS A 259 -0.74 18.46 -1.46
CA LYS A 259 0.31 19.48 -1.44
C LYS A 259 0.68 19.97 -2.84
N TRP A 260 0.89 19.05 -3.78
CA TRP A 260 1.42 19.36 -5.10
C TRP A 260 0.37 19.25 -6.18
N TRP A 261 0.27 20.27 -7.01
CA TRP A 261 -0.51 20.28 -8.24
C TRP A 261 0.37 19.97 -9.42
N VAL A 262 -0.14 19.17 -10.35
CA VAL A 262 0.58 18.82 -11.58
C VAL A 262 -0.33 18.99 -12.77
N ILE A 263 0.17 19.70 -13.79
CA ILE A 263 -0.50 19.81 -15.08
C ILE A 263 0.51 19.44 -16.16
N ALA A 264 0.13 18.48 -16.99
CA ALA A 264 0.90 18.01 -18.13
C ALA A 264 0.19 18.34 -19.43
N ALA A 265 0.97 18.52 -20.49
CA ALA A 265 0.47 18.64 -21.85
C ALA A 265 0.86 17.41 -22.67
N ALA A 266 0.03 17.06 -23.66
CA ALA A 266 0.34 16.07 -24.68
C ALA A 266 -0.02 16.63 -26.06
N GLN A 267 0.89 16.45 -27.02
CA GLN A 267 0.71 16.87 -28.40
C GLN A 267 1.39 15.88 -29.36
N ARG A 268 0.98 15.80 -30.61
CA ARG A 268 1.70 14.97 -31.58
C ARG A 268 2.93 15.69 -32.12
N THR A 269 3.97 14.91 -32.36
CA THR A 269 5.12 15.39 -33.15
C THR A 269 4.82 15.29 -34.65
N ALA A 270 5.58 15.97 -35.48
CA ALA A 270 5.50 15.87 -36.94
C ALA A 270 5.71 14.43 -37.44
N GLU A 271 6.47 13.62 -36.70
CA GLU A 271 6.69 12.19 -36.95
C GLU A 271 5.53 11.30 -36.49
N GLY A 272 4.51 11.87 -35.83
CA GLY A 272 3.32 11.16 -35.34
C GLY A 272 3.45 10.57 -33.94
N ARG A 273 4.60 10.72 -33.24
CA ARG A 273 4.75 10.34 -31.82
C ARG A 273 3.87 11.22 -30.93
N ILE A 274 3.60 10.76 -29.72
CA ILE A 274 2.89 11.53 -28.69
C ILE A 274 3.95 12.08 -27.75
N HIS A 275 4.14 13.39 -27.76
CA HIS A 275 5.04 14.09 -26.86
C HIS A 275 4.30 14.51 -25.61
N VAL A 276 4.92 14.28 -24.42
CA VAL A 276 4.36 14.66 -23.13
C VAL A 276 5.34 15.53 -22.36
N GLU A 277 4.83 16.58 -21.73
CA GLU A 277 5.61 17.50 -20.91
C GLU A 277 4.86 17.92 -19.64
N ILE A 278 5.58 18.20 -18.56
CA ILE A 278 5.02 18.80 -17.35
C ILE A 278 5.13 20.31 -17.45
N GLY A 279 4.00 20.98 -17.59
CA GLY A 279 3.93 22.45 -17.65
C GLY A 279 3.77 23.11 -16.28
N TYR A 280 3.30 22.38 -15.27
CA TYR A 280 3.08 22.91 -13.93
C TYR A 280 3.34 21.83 -12.86
N PHE A 281 4.20 22.16 -11.88
CA PHE A 281 4.45 21.32 -10.71
C PHE A 281 4.73 22.21 -9.51
N GLN A 282 3.69 22.57 -8.74
CA GLN A 282 3.83 23.52 -7.63
C GLN A 282 2.86 23.22 -6.48
N SER A 283 3.25 23.68 -5.27
CA SER A 283 2.34 23.80 -4.12
C SER A 283 1.71 25.19 -4.17
N ALA A 284 0.42 25.23 -4.50
CA ALA A 284 -0.29 26.49 -4.75
C ALA A 284 -1.74 26.46 -4.19
N ALA A 285 -2.31 27.63 -4.00
CA ALA A 285 -3.72 27.77 -3.67
C ALA A 285 -4.61 27.40 -4.87
N GLN A 286 -5.85 26.96 -4.62
CA GLN A 286 -6.76 26.54 -5.69
C GLN A 286 -7.03 27.67 -6.69
N ALA A 287 -7.16 28.91 -6.23
CA ALA A 287 -7.39 30.07 -7.09
C ALA A 287 -6.24 30.27 -8.09
N GLU A 288 -4.99 30.21 -7.63
CA GLU A 288 -3.81 30.36 -8.49
C GLU A 288 -3.75 29.28 -9.59
N VAL A 289 -4.13 28.03 -9.26
CA VAL A 289 -4.16 26.94 -10.24
C VAL A 289 -5.31 27.12 -11.23
N VAL A 290 -6.45 27.63 -10.80
CA VAL A 290 -7.56 27.96 -11.69
C VAL A 290 -7.17 29.09 -12.65
N ASP A 291 -6.56 30.18 -12.15
CA ASP A 291 -6.11 31.30 -12.98
C ASP A 291 -5.11 30.81 -14.04
N PHE A 292 -4.13 30.01 -13.63
CA PHE A 292 -3.16 29.39 -14.55
C PHE A 292 -3.82 28.50 -15.62
N LEU A 293 -4.81 27.67 -15.23
CA LEU A 293 -5.55 26.83 -16.18
C LEU A 293 -6.40 27.64 -17.16
N VAL A 294 -7.06 28.71 -16.67
CA VAL A 294 -7.84 29.61 -17.52
C VAL A 294 -6.96 30.30 -18.55
N ASP A 295 -5.79 30.79 -18.13
CA ASP A 295 -4.82 31.45 -19.02
C ASP A 295 -4.33 30.48 -20.10
N ILE A 296 -3.94 29.25 -19.74
CA ILE A 296 -3.49 28.24 -20.71
C ILE A 296 -4.59 27.80 -21.64
N VAL A 297 -5.78 27.51 -21.11
CA VAL A 297 -6.93 27.08 -21.93
C VAL A 297 -7.31 28.19 -22.93
N THR A 298 -7.25 29.45 -22.49
CA THR A 298 -7.53 30.59 -23.36
C THR A 298 -6.46 30.78 -24.44
N ALA A 299 -5.18 30.56 -24.10
CA ALA A 299 -4.06 30.78 -25.02
C ALA A 299 -3.88 29.62 -26.01
N TRP A 300 -4.10 28.38 -25.60
CA TRP A 300 -3.76 27.18 -26.38
C TRP A 300 -4.97 26.45 -26.99
N ASP A 301 -6.18 26.75 -26.54
CA ASP A 301 -7.43 26.09 -26.98
C ASP A 301 -7.29 24.54 -26.98
N PRO A 302 -6.95 23.91 -25.83
CA PRO A 302 -6.72 22.49 -25.80
C PRO A 302 -7.98 21.70 -26.12
N CYS A 303 -7.86 20.59 -26.84
CA CYS A 303 -8.99 19.74 -27.21
C CYS A 303 -9.67 19.10 -25.98
N ALA A 304 -8.98 19.00 -24.84
CA ALA A 304 -9.51 18.53 -23.56
C ALA A 304 -8.58 18.88 -22.40
N LEU A 305 -9.18 19.08 -21.21
CA LEU A 305 -8.50 19.05 -19.89
C LEU A 305 -9.05 17.87 -19.10
N ALA A 306 -8.21 16.91 -18.76
CA ALA A 306 -8.64 15.66 -18.11
C ALA A 306 -8.03 15.48 -16.71
N THR A 307 -8.80 14.84 -15.82
CA THR A 307 -8.34 14.38 -14.51
C THR A 307 -8.91 13.01 -14.15
N ASP A 308 -8.29 12.28 -13.22
CA ASP A 308 -8.85 11.05 -12.66
C ASP A 308 -10.03 11.38 -11.73
N ALA A 309 -11.16 10.70 -11.88
CA ALA A 309 -12.33 10.88 -11.01
C ALA A 309 -12.03 10.64 -9.51
N ASN A 310 -10.97 9.88 -9.19
CA ASN A 310 -10.50 9.64 -7.82
C ASN A 310 -9.41 10.62 -7.38
N SER A 311 -8.89 11.45 -8.27
CA SER A 311 -7.86 12.45 -7.92
C SER A 311 -8.41 13.54 -6.99
N PRO A 312 -7.62 13.99 -6.01
CA PRO A 312 -7.94 15.21 -5.25
C PRO A 312 -8.05 16.46 -6.13
N ALA A 313 -7.50 16.44 -7.37
CA ALA A 313 -7.55 17.56 -8.32
C ALA A 313 -8.98 17.91 -8.76
N LYS A 314 -9.92 16.95 -8.74
CA LYS A 314 -11.33 17.17 -9.08
C LYS A 314 -12.03 18.28 -8.25
N VAL A 315 -11.43 18.68 -7.14
CA VAL A 315 -11.98 19.79 -6.30
C VAL A 315 -12.08 21.11 -7.06
N LEU A 316 -11.29 21.28 -8.14
CA LEU A 316 -11.33 22.49 -8.98
C LEU A 316 -12.52 22.52 -9.95
N GLU A 317 -13.21 21.41 -10.16
CA GLU A 317 -14.31 21.32 -11.15
C GLU A 317 -15.34 22.47 -11.06
N PRO A 318 -15.90 22.81 -9.87
CA PRO A 318 -16.88 23.90 -9.79
C PRO A 318 -16.29 25.27 -10.14
N LEU A 319 -15.02 25.51 -9.78
CA LEU A 319 -14.34 26.77 -10.06
C LEU A 319 -14.00 26.89 -11.54
N LEU A 320 -13.52 25.83 -12.17
CA LEU A 320 -13.22 25.77 -13.59
C LEU A 320 -14.49 25.92 -14.43
N LEU A 321 -15.57 25.26 -14.04
CA LEU A 321 -16.86 25.39 -14.70
C LEU A 321 -17.38 26.83 -14.66
N THR A 322 -17.24 27.51 -13.52
CA THR A 322 -17.60 28.92 -13.38
C THR A 322 -16.75 29.83 -14.27
N ALA A 323 -15.48 29.44 -14.49
CA ALA A 323 -14.57 30.16 -15.38
C ALA A 323 -14.73 29.75 -16.88
N GLY A 324 -15.70 28.89 -17.22
CA GLY A 324 -15.95 28.44 -18.57
C GLY A 324 -15.02 27.32 -19.08
N VAL A 325 -14.28 26.68 -18.18
CA VAL A 325 -13.36 25.56 -18.50
C VAL A 325 -14.00 24.24 -18.11
N GLU A 326 -14.18 23.35 -19.07
CA GLU A 326 -14.71 22.00 -18.84
C GLU A 326 -13.59 21.05 -18.36
N LEU A 327 -13.81 20.37 -17.23
CA LEU A 327 -12.94 19.36 -16.70
C LEU A 327 -13.50 17.95 -16.95
N ILE A 328 -12.83 17.18 -17.80
CA ILE A 328 -13.20 15.82 -18.12
C ILE A 328 -12.65 14.87 -17.06
N LYS A 329 -13.52 14.01 -16.51
CA LYS A 329 -13.14 13.01 -15.50
C LYS A 329 -13.11 11.62 -16.10
N THR A 330 -11.98 10.90 -15.93
CA THR A 330 -11.90 9.49 -16.32
C THR A 330 -12.70 8.62 -15.36
N THR A 331 -13.31 7.55 -15.87
CA THR A 331 -13.82 6.45 -15.04
C THR A 331 -12.66 5.59 -14.52
N GLY A 332 -12.93 4.74 -13.51
CA GLY A 332 -11.91 3.84 -12.98
C GLY A 332 -11.26 2.95 -14.05
N ASN A 333 -12.05 2.41 -14.98
CA ASN A 333 -11.52 1.60 -16.10
C ASN A 333 -10.65 2.43 -17.06
N GLN A 334 -11.02 3.66 -17.34
CA GLN A 334 -10.24 4.55 -18.20
C GLN A 334 -8.92 4.95 -17.54
N ALA A 335 -8.90 5.13 -16.20
CA ALA A 335 -7.68 5.38 -15.47
C ALA A 335 -6.69 4.18 -15.54
N VAL A 336 -7.21 2.96 -15.51
CA VAL A 336 -6.41 1.73 -15.71
C VAL A 336 -5.88 1.66 -17.15
N GLN A 337 -6.75 1.89 -18.14
CA GLN A 337 -6.36 1.94 -19.55
C GLN A 337 -5.32 3.03 -19.84
N MET A 338 -5.40 4.17 -19.14
CA MET A 338 -4.40 5.22 -19.24
C MET A 338 -3.02 4.73 -18.79
N CYS A 339 -2.94 4.01 -17.65
CA CYS A 339 -1.67 3.46 -17.16
C CYS A 339 -1.08 2.44 -18.13
N GLY A 340 -1.88 1.46 -18.57
CA GLY A 340 -1.46 0.44 -19.53
C GLY A 340 -1.04 1.06 -20.87
N GLY A 341 -1.86 1.98 -21.41
CA GLY A 341 -1.57 2.62 -22.67
C GLY A 341 -0.33 3.50 -22.64
N LEU A 342 0.00 4.15 -21.52
CA LEU A 342 1.26 4.89 -21.40
C LEU A 342 2.47 3.95 -21.49
N TYR A 343 2.38 2.79 -20.87
CA TYR A 343 3.39 1.75 -20.96
C TYR A 343 3.53 1.22 -22.40
N ASP A 344 2.41 0.87 -23.05
CA ASP A 344 2.39 0.33 -24.42
C ASP A 344 2.98 1.31 -25.43
N ASP A 345 2.69 2.62 -25.29
CA ASP A 345 3.27 3.64 -26.17
C ASP A 345 4.77 3.85 -25.91
N ALA A 346 5.23 3.69 -24.67
CA ALA A 346 6.64 3.71 -24.36
C ALA A 346 7.36 2.48 -24.98
N GLU A 347 6.80 1.27 -24.83
CA GLU A 347 7.33 0.04 -25.41
C GLU A 347 7.37 0.09 -26.94
N SER A 348 6.33 0.64 -27.56
CA SER A 348 6.23 0.79 -29.02
C SER A 348 7.01 1.99 -29.60
N LYS A 349 7.67 2.77 -28.73
CA LYS A 349 8.38 4.01 -29.11
C LYS A 349 7.50 5.07 -29.79
N VAL A 350 6.21 5.06 -29.47
CA VAL A 350 5.23 6.05 -29.92
C VAL A 350 5.17 7.27 -28.99
N LEU A 351 5.65 7.10 -27.75
CA LEU A 351 5.79 8.18 -26.76
C LEU A 351 7.11 8.92 -26.93
N SER A 352 7.15 10.21 -26.56
CA SER A 352 8.38 10.99 -26.36
C SER A 352 8.21 12.01 -25.21
N HIS A 353 9.30 12.48 -24.64
CA HIS A 353 9.34 13.47 -23.56
C HIS A 353 10.63 14.31 -23.59
N SER A 354 10.62 15.47 -22.93
CA SER A 354 11.73 16.45 -22.94
C SER A 354 12.76 16.24 -21.82
N ASP A 355 12.94 15.03 -21.30
CA ASP A 355 13.91 14.70 -20.23
C ASP A 355 13.77 15.58 -18.95
N GLN A 356 12.53 15.88 -18.57
CA GLN A 356 12.26 16.70 -17.39
C GLN A 356 12.50 15.90 -16.10
N PRO A 357 13.35 16.38 -15.14
CA PRO A 357 13.66 15.67 -13.91
C PRO A 357 12.41 15.27 -13.11
N VAL A 358 11.41 16.16 -13.01
CA VAL A 358 10.17 15.90 -12.26
C VAL A 358 9.37 14.73 -12.85
N LEU A 359 9.41 14.52 -14.15
CA LEU A 359 8.74 13.39 -14.81
C LEU A 359 9.59 12.12 -14.71
N ASN A 360 10.91 12.25 -14.85
CA ASN A 360 11.86 11.14 -14.70
C ASN A 360 11.79 10.54 -13.29
N ASP A 361 11.85 11.37 -12.24
CA ASP A 361 11.73 10.92 -10.84
C ASP A 361 10.40 10.19 -10.60
N ALA A 362 9.31 10.68 -11.21
CA ALA A 362 8.00 10.05 -11.09
C ALA A 362 7.93 8.68 -11.79
N VAL A 363 8.61 8.52 -12.94
CA VAL A 363 8.66 7.25 -13.68
C VAL A 363 9.62 6.28 -13.01
N GLU A 364 10.78 6.73 -12.53
CA GLU A 364 11.77 5.95 -11.79
C GLU A 364 11.16 5.28 -10.57
N GLY A 365 10.48 6.04 -9.73
CA GLY A 365 9.90 5.53 -8.49
C GLY A 365 8.46 5.02 -8.62
N ALA A 366 7.91 4.92 -9.84
CA ALA A 366 6.58 4.39 -10.06
C ALA A 366 6.49 2.89 -9.75
N VAL A 367 5.40 2.47 -9.11
CA VAL A 367 5.12 1.07 -8.77
C VAL A 367 3.74 0.65 -9.30
N LYS A 368 3.63 -0.58 -9.79
CA LYS A 368 2.36 -1.18 -10.24
C LYS A 368 1.55 -1.68 -9.06
N ARG A 369 0.32 -1.20 -8.92
CA ARG A 369 -0.69 -1.76 -8.02
C ARG A 369 -1.63 -2.66 -8.82
N PHE A 370 -1.52 -3.97 -8.62
CA PHE A 370 -2.37 -4.95 -9.29
C PHE A 370 -3.81 -4.91 -8.76
N LEU A 371 -4.75 -5.07 -9.67
CA LEU A 371 -6.18 -5.10 -9.40
C LEU A 371 -6.70 -6.55 -9.42
N PRO A 372 -7.83 -6.86 -8.75
CA PRO A 372 -8.34 -8.24 -8.66
C PRO A 372 -8.62 -8.92 -10.00
N GLN A 373 -8.79 -8.15 -11.07
CA GLN A 373 -9.12 -8.65 -12.42
C GLN A 373 -7.88 -8.88 -13.30
N GLY A 374 -6.66 -8.69 -12.76
CA GLY A 374 -5.39 -8.89 -13.48
C GLY A 374 -4.82 -7.62 -14.10
N ASP A 375 -5.58 -6.54 -14.19
CA ASP A 375 -5.11 -5.22 -14.61
C ASP A 375 -4.26 -4.55 -13.51
N TRP A 376 -3.58 -3.46 -13.86
CA TRP A 376 -2.79 -2.69 -12.91
C TRP A 376 -3.01 -1.17 -13.07
N ALA A 377 -2.76 -0.45 -12.02
CA ALA A 377 -2.72 1.00 -11.97
C ALA A 377 -1.45 1.46 -11.25
N LEU A 378 -1.07 2.73 -11.41
CA LEU A 378 0.02 3.32 -10.64
C LEU A 378 -0.34 3.39 -9.14
N ASP A 379 0.57 2.99 -8.26
CA ASP A 379 0.38 3.16 -6.83
C ASP A 379 0.71 4.61 -6.43
N LYS A 380 -0.32 5.34 -5.99
CA LYS A 380 -0.19 6.73 -5.53
C LYS A 380 0.14 6.85 -4.02
N ARG A 381 0.30 5.72 -3.31
CA ARG A 381 0.49 5.69 -1.85
C ARG A 381 1.93 5.47 -1.42
N GLY A 382 2.82 5.18 -2.37
CA GLY A 382 4.25 5.03 -2.13
C GLY A 382 4.93 6.37 -1.77
N ASP A 383 6.22 6.31 -1.46
CA ASP A 383 7.02 7.47 -1.08
C ASP A 383 7.32 8.40 -2.27
N THR A 384 7.22 7.90 -3.49
CA THR A 384 7.47 8.68 -4.72
C THR A 384 6.23 9.46 -5.15
N ILE A 385 6.43 10.71 -5.55
CA ILE A 385 5.36 11.55 -6.13
C ILE A 385 5.13 11.11 -7.58
N VAL A 386 4.21 10.18 -7.82
CA VAL A 386 3.86 9.69 -9.17
C VAL A 386 2.85 10.57 -9.91
N ALA A 387 2.38 11.66 -9.31
CA ALA A 387 1.39 12.57 -9.91
C ALA A 387 1.85 13.15 -11.28
N PRO A 388 3.15 13.46 -11.54
CA PRO A 388 3.61 13.86 -12.87
C PRO A 388 3.36 12.80 -13.95
N MET A 389 3.69 11.55 -13.67
CA MET A 389 3.44 10.43 -14.60
C MET A 389 1.93 10.23 -14.84
N VAL A 390 1.10 10.39 -13.80
CA VAL A 390 -0.37 10.30 -13.92
C VAL A 390 -0.92 11.44 -14.78
N ALA A 391 -0.46 12.68 -14.57
CA ALA A 391 -0.88 13.84 -15.36
C ALA A 391 -0.48 13.69 -16.83
N ALA A 392 0.75 13.23 -17.13
CA ALA A 392 1.21 12.92 -18.48
C ALA A 392 0.36 11.83 -19.15
N GLY A 393 0.04 10.75 -18.43
CA GLY A 393 -0.83 9.70 -18.91
C GLY A 393 -2.26 10.19 -19.20
N LEU A 394 -2.80 11.08 -18.36
CA LEU A 394 -4.10 11.71 -18.56
C LEU A 394 -4.11 12.63 -19.79
N ALA A 395 -3.07 13.44 -19.98
CA ALA A 395 -2.91 14.29 -21.17
C ALA A 395 -2.84 13.45 -22.46
N ARG A 396 -2.03 12.36 -22.44
CA ARG A 396 -1.98 11.39 -23.53
C ARG A 396 -3.35 10.78 -23.81
N TRP A 397 -4.04 10.28 -22.81
CA TRP A 397 -5.37 9.69 -22.97
C TRP A 397 -6.37 10.68 -23.54
N ALA A 398 -6.35 11.92 -23.06
CA ALA A 398 -7.21 13.00 -23.55
C ALA A 398 -6.91 13.32 -25.02
N LEU A 399 -5.63 13.40 -25.41
CA LEU A 399 -5.22 13.63 -26.79
C LEU A 399 -5.76 12.53 -27.74
N LEU A 400 -5.63 11.27 -27.35
CA LEU A 400 -6.09 10.14 -28.15
C LEU A 400 -7.63 10.09 -28.25
N THR A 401 -8.32 10.51 -27.20
CA THR A 401 -9.80 10.45 -27.14
C THR A 401 -10.46 11.63 -27.86
N PHE A 402 -9.88 12.83 -27.75
CA PHE A 402 -10.52 14.07 -28.20
C PHE A 402 -9.75 14.80 -29.32
N GLY A 403 -8.49 14.48 -29.54
CA GLY A 403 -7.63 15.17 -30.51
C GLY A 403 -8.02 14.99 -31.97
N SER A 404 -8.91 14.03 -32.31
CA SER A 404 -9.45 13.85 -33.65
C SER A 404 -10.80 14.55 -33.88
N ARG A 405 -11.36 15.19 -32.84
CA ARG A 405 -12.54 16.03 -33.02
C ARG A 405 -12.13 17.25 -33.82
N ALA A 406 -12.68 17.38 -35.07
CA ALA A 406 -12.56 18.60 -35.85
C ALA A 406 -13.01 19.78 -34.97
N SER A 407 -12.18 20.84 -34.89
CA SER A 407 -12.57 22.09 -34.24
C SER A 407 -13.94 22.46 -34.81
N THR A 408 -14.93 22.70 -33.98
CA THR A 408 -16.23 23.20 -34.44
C THR A 408 -15.92 24.47 -35.20
N PRO A 409 -16.32 24.58 -36.51
CA PRO A 409 -16.09 25.80 -37.27
C PRO A 409 -16.66 26.97 -36.45
N PRO A 410 -16.01 28.14 -36.41
CA PRO A 410 -16.60 29.30 -35.77
C PRO A 410 -18.01 29.49 -36.31
N ALA A 411 -18.96 29.71 -35.40
CA ALA A 411 -20.36 29.88 -35.77
C ALA A 411 -20.43 30.89 -36.93
N SER A 412 -21.02 30.50 -38.06
CA SER A 412 -21.21 31.39 -39.21
C SER A 412 -21.78 32.70 -38.70
N PRO A 413 -21.25 33.85 -39.09
CA PRO A 413 -21.80 35.12 -38.66
C PRO A 413 -23.29 35.13 -38.97
N ALA A 414 -24.11 35.41 -37.96
CA ALA A 414 -25.56 35.42 -38.08
C ALA A 414 -25.95 36.29 -39.26
N PHE A 415 -26.65 35.70 -40.23
CA PHE A 415 -27.19 36.41 -41.39
C PHE A 415 -28.15 37.48 -40.85
N LYS A 416 -27.77 38.75 -40.86
CA LYS A 416 -28.68 39.83 -40.54
C LYS A 416 -29.71 39.91 -41.70
N SER A 417 -30.90 39.36 -41.44
CA SER A 417 -32.05 39.64 -42.32
C SER A 417 -32.31 41.15 -42.35
N PRO A 418 -32.57 41.74 -43.51
CA PRO A 418 -32.94 43.14 -43.57
C PRO A 418 -34.24 43.36 -42.77
N SER A 419 -34.25 44.35 -41.93
CA SER A 419 -35.33 44.74 -41.07
C SER A 419 -36.57 45.06 -41.91
N ALA A 420 -37.54 44.18 -41.93
CA ALA A 420 -38.94 44.54 -42.30
C ALA A 420 -39.60 45.07 -41.04
N SER A 421 -39.86 46.35 -41.01
CA SER A 421 -40.73 47.03 -40.05
C SER A 421 -42.11 46.41 -40.12
N ARG A 422 -42.51 45.61 -39.12
CA ARG A 422 -43.90 45.25 -38.88
C ARG A 422 -44.27 45.71 -37.48
N SER A 423 -45.35 46.46 -37.39
CA SER A 423 -46.03 46.94 -36.20
C SER A 423 -46.32 45.76 -35.25
N VAL A 424 -46.04 46.00 -33.99
CA VAL A 424 -46.40 45.13 -32.88
C VAL A 424 -47.89 45.24 -32.66
N ASP A 425 -48.67 44.22 -33.01
CA ASP A 425 -50.01 44.04 -32.48
C ASP A 425 -49.92 43.24 -31.18
N GLU A 426 -50.76 43.66 -30.21
CA GLU A 426 -50.85 43.18 -28.86
C GLU A 426 -50.87 41.64 -28.78
N PHE A 427 -50.01 41.11 -27.96
CA PHE A 427 -50.01 39.70 -27.55
C PHE A 427 -50.93 39.53 -26.33
N ASP A 428 -52.09 38.93 -26.54
CA ASP A 428 -53.05 38.58 -25.50
C ASP A 428 -52.57 37.32 -24.74
N ALA A 429 -52.15 37.50 -23.50
CA ALA A 429 -51.57 36.45 -22.66
C ALA A 429 -52.60 35.46 -22.07
N LEU A 430 -53.86 35.48 -22.50
CA LEU A 430 -54.94 34.65 -21.96
C LEU A 430 -55.40 33.47 -22.83
N SER A 431 -54.76 33.20 -23.98
CA SER A 431 -55.15 32.12 -24.86
C SER A 431 -54.17 30.95 -24.92
N ALA A 432 -53.16 30.87 -24.07
CA ALA A 432 -52.23 29.74 -24.02
C ALA A 432 -52.44 28.88 -22.74
N ALA A 433 -53.65 28.37 -22.57
CA ALA A 433 -53.93 27.24 -21.68
C ALA A 433 -54.54 26.11 -22.52
N PHE A 434 -53.64 25.16 -22.97
CA PHE A 434 -53.91 23.72 -23.08
C PHE A 434 -52.60 23.02 -23.54
#